data_11c1b3d9bd531c6b184f1ba4ce082717
#
_entry.id   11c1b3d9bd531c6b184f1ba4ce082717
#
_cell.length_a   1.000
_cell.length_b   1.000
_cell.length_c   1.000
_cell.angle_alpha   90.00
_cell.angle_beta   90.00
_cell.angle_gamma   90.00
#
_symmetry.space_group_name_H-M   'P 1'
#
loop_
_entity.id
_entity.type
_entity.pdbx_description
1 polymer ?
#
loop_
_entity_poly.entity_id
_entity_poly.type
_entity_poly.pdbx_seq_one_letter_code
_entity_poly.pdbx_strand_id
1 'polypeptide(L)'
;MSISHIPETVKIRLWGKAAGRCQYDGCNQPLWIDALTQAEFNSPYIAHIIADKATGPRGHPTLSEQLKADISNLMLMCDVHHRKIDVADVDGHPVNLLRSMKERHEQRIELVTALGPDKQSHVVLYGANIGAHTAPLSLMKAAQAMLPERYPVDSRPIALGMVNSSLQDRDGTYWQAEATQLRSRVSLQVKPRLAQGEVHHLSVFGLAPQPLLMLLGYLLCDISAAEVFQLHREPPDWRWQPEPNGFAYQIVEPVTTDGAPALVFALSATINDERVHSVVPGASIWKMSIPTPSNDFLKSRSQARRFREKARLLLDRIKAAQGEQATLHVFPAMPVALAVDFGRIIMPNADLKMRIYDQNQSLGGFGHALDLP
;
A
#
# COMPACT_ATOMS: atom_id res chain seq x y z
N MET A 1 -26.47 26.04 23.58
CA MET A 1 -26.74 26.22 22.14
C MET A 1 -26.47 27.67 21.79
N SER A 2 -25.71 27.93 20.73
CA SER A 2 -25.49 29.28 20.23
C SER A 2 -26.83 29.85 19.78
N ILE A 3 -27.16 31.09 20.24
CA ILE A 3 -28.40 31.79 19.90
C ILE A 3 -28.17 32.67 18.65
N SER A 4 -26.94 32.75 18.17
CA SER A 4 -26.59 33.61 17.04
C SER A 4 -27.10 33.06 15.72
N HIS A 5 -27.79 33.91 14.95
CA HIS A 5 -28.22 33.52 13.59
C HIS A 5 -27.02 33.47 12.67
N ILE A 6 -26.68 32.29 12.16
CA ILE A 6 -25.66 32.08 11.14
C ILE A 6 -26.37 32.04 9.78
N PRO A 7 -26.00 32.90 8.80
CA PRO A 7 -26.60 32.89 7.49
C PRO A 7 -26.47 31.52 6.78
N GLU A 8 -27.49 31.11 6.03
CA GLU A 8 -27.53 29.82 5.35
C GLU A 8 -26.35 29.64 4.37
N THR A 9 -25.98 30.72 3.67
CA THR A 9 -24.82 30.70 2.78
C THR A 9 -23.50 30.41 3.50
N VAL A 10 -23.35 30.81 4.76
CA VAL A 10 -22.18 30.52 5.58
C VAL A 10 -22.19 29.04 6.02
N LYS A 11 -23.38 28.55 6.41
CA LYS A 11 -23.54 27.13 6.77
C LYS A 11 -23.20 26.21 5.59
N ILE A 12 -23.73 26.49 4.40
CA ILE A 12 -23.46 25.71 3.18
C ILE A 12 -21.94 25.68 2.88
N ARG A 13 -21.27 26.84 2.96
CA ARG A 13 -19.82 26.92 2.76
C ARG A 13 -19.05 26.15 3.81
N LEU A 14 -19.46 26.21 5.08
CA LEU A 14 -18.84 25.46 6.16
C LEU A 14 -18.98 23.94 5.94
N TRP A 15 -20.19 23.49 5.57
CA TRP A 15 -20.45 22.11 5.23
C TRP A 15 -19.58 21.62 4.05
N GLY A 16 -19.48 22.42 2.99
CA GLY A 16 -18.64 22.11 1.84
C GLY A 16 -17.16 21.98 2.22
N LYS A 17 -16.62 22.97 2.97
CA LYS A 17 -15.21 22.95 3.41
C LYS A 17 -14.88 21.84 4.39
N ALA A 18 -15.83 21.44 5.22
CA ALA A 18 -15.69 20.32 6.15
C ALA A 18 -16.00 18.96 5.50
N ALA A 19 -16.48 18.92 4.24
CA ALA A 19 -17.06 17.74 3.60
C ALA A 19 -18.10 17.03 4.48
N GLY A 20 -18.91 17.81 5.24
CA GLY A 20 -19.92 17.30 6.16
C GLY A 20 -19.36 16.47 7.32
N ARG A 21 -18.10 16.62 7.68
CA ARG A 21 -17.43 15.80 8.71
C ARG A 21 -16.99 16.63 9.90
N CYS A 22 -16.86 15.95 11.05
CA CYS A 22 -16.34 16.58 12.27
C CYS A 22 -14.89 17.03 12.05
N GLN A 23 -14.63 18.33 12.29
CA GLN A 23 -13.33 18.94 12.08
C GLN A 23 -12.38 18.82 13.29
N TYR A 24 -12.78 18.07 14.33
CA TYR A 24 -11.91 17.77 15.46
C TYR A 24 -10.84 16.75 15.04
N ASP A 25 -9.58 17.00 15.40
CA ASP A 25 -8.45 16.15 15.04
C ASP A 25 -8.69 14.69 15.46
N GLY A 26 -8.48 13.77 14.52
CA GLY A 26 -8.64 12.33 14.69
C GLY A 26 -10.10 11.82 14.65
N CYS A 27 -11.12 12.68 14.62
CA CYS A 27 -12.52 12.26 14.58
C CYS A 27 -12.98 11.88 13.17
N ASN A 28 -13.10 12.86 12.29
CA ASN A 28 -13.56 12.67 10.89
C ASN A 28 -14.93 11.98 10.72
N GLN A 29 -15.76 11.92 11.77
CA GLN A 29 -17.08 11.30 11.73
C GLN A 29 -17.99 12.03 10.73
N PRO A 30 -18.71 11.30 9.83
CA PRO A 30 -19.77 11.88 9.01
C PRO A 30 -20.89 12.44 9.90
N LEU A 31 -21.46 13.59 9.54
CA LEU A 31 -22.47 14.29 10.34
C LEU A 31 -23.87 14.28 9.69
N TRP A 32 -24.01 13.55 8.59
CA TRP A 32 -25.29 13.35 7.87
C TRP A 32 -25.82 11.91 7.94
N ILE A 33 -25.13 11.04 8.68
CA ILE A 33 -25.49 9.63 8.81
C ILE A 33 -25.20 9.14 10.23
N ASP A 34 -26.08 8.35 10.79
CA ASP A 34 -25.82 7.67 12.04
C ASP A 34 -24.83 6.52 11.86
N ALA A 35 -23.78 6.50 12.67
CA ALA A 35 -22.69 5.54 12.53
C ALA A 35 -23.12 4.09 12.81
N LEU A 36 -24.16 3.88 13.60
CA LEU A 36 -24.65 2.55 14.00
C LEU A 36 -25.75 2.05 13.08
N THR A 37 -26.78 2.86 12.85
CA THR A 37 -27.97 2.47 12.09
C THR A 37 -27.83 2.70 10.59
N GLN A 38 -26.82 3.47 10.17
CA GLN A 38 -26.62 3.92 8.79
C GLN A 38 -27.81 4.74 8.23
N ALA A 39 -28.70 5.21 9.10
CA ALA A 39 -29.79 6.08 8.73
C ALA A 39 -29.29 7.51 8.50
N GLU A 40 -29.86 8.18 7.52
CA GLU A 40 -29.59 9.61 7.29
C GLU A 40 -30.10 10.43 8.46
N PHE A 41 -29.20 11.17 9.09
CA PHE A 41 -29.51 11.96 10.27
C PHE A 41 -28.58 13.18 10.36
N ASN A 42 -29.16 14.37 10.37
CA ASN A 42 -28.41 15.61 10.55
C ASN A 42 -28.11 15.87 12.03
N SER A 43 -26.88 15.60 12.46
CA SER A 43 -26.45 15.82 13.84
C SER A 43 -25.24 16.78 14.02
N PRO A 44 -25.03 17.78 13.15
CA PRO A 44 -23.90 18.66 13.31
C PRO A 44 -24.16 19.77 14.34
N TYR A 45 -23.11 20.09 15.05
CA TYR A 45 -23.01 21.35 15.77
C TYR A 45 -22.10 22.30 15.00
N ILE A 46 -22.54 23.55 14.85
CA ILE A 46 -21.68 24.63 14.40
C ILE A 46 -21.09 25.27 15.65
N ALA A 47 -19.84 24.89 15.95
CA ALA A 47 -19.09 25.38 17.10
C ALA A 47 -18.39 26.69 16.77
N HIS A 48 -18.36 27.61 17.71
CA HIS A 48 -17.58 28.82 17.61
C HIS A 48 -16.17 28.61 18.17
N ILE A 49 -15.14 29.05 17.47
CA ILE A 49 -13.75 29.06 17.96
C ILE A 49 -13.61 30.10 19.06
N ILE A 50 -14.01 31.36 18.79
CA ILE A 50 -14.24 32.41 19.76
C ILE A 50 -15.75 32.49 19.94
N ALA A 51 -16.26 32.28 21.16
CA ALA A 51 -17.69 32.24 21.42
C ALA A 51 -18.43 33.47 20.82
N ASP A 52 -19.69 33.28 20.48
CA ASP A 52 -20.57 34.35 19.97
C ASP A 52 -20.86 35.46 21.02
N LYS A 53 -20.61 35.18 22.33
CA LYS A 53 -20.73 36.12 23.44
C LYS A 53 -19.39 36.28 24.15
N ALA A 54 -19.08 37.49 24.60
CA ALA A 54 -17.86 37.78 25.35
C ALA A 54 -17.69 36.92 26.62
N THR A 55 -18.79 36.47 27.22
CA THR A 55 -18.82 35.63 28.43
C THR A 55 -18.78 34.13 28.14
N GLY A 56 -18.80 33.72 26.89
CA GLY A 56 -18.76 32.27 26.50
C GLY A 56 -17.34 31.73 26.48
N PRO A 57 -17.20 30.42 26.15
CA PRO A 57 -15.89 29.79 26.01
C PRO A 57 -14.98 30.54 25.04
N ARG A 58 -13.77 30.90 25.45
CA ARG A 58 -12.83 31.67 24.62
C ARG A 58 -13.41 33.02 24.13
N GLY A 59 -14.42 33.56 24.83
CA GLY A 59 -15.08 34.81 24.46
C GLY A 59 -14.14 36.01 24.50
N HIS A 60 -14.40 37.03 23.67
CA HIS A 60 -13.61 38.26 23.57
C HIS A 60 -14.52 39.47 23.45
N PRO A 61 -14.24 40.59 24.15
CA PRO A 61 -15.14 41.75 24.21
C PRO A 61 -15.59 42.30 22.86
N THR A 62 -14.74 42.30 21.85
CA THR A 62 -15.01 42.87 20.53
C THR A 62 -15.12 41.77 19.45
N LEU A 63 -14.23 40.75 19.45
CA LEU A 63 -14.17 39.74 18.40
C LEU A 63 -15.40 38.81 18.44
N SER A 64 -15.99 38.55 19.60
CA SER A 64 -17.18 37.72 19.73
C SER A 64 -18.31 38.21 18.84
N GLU A 65 -18.65 39.47 18.89
CA GLU A 65 -19.70 40.07 18.07
C GLU A 65 -19.30 40.14 16.58
N GLN A 66 -18.07 40.49 16.29
CA GLN A 66 -17.56 40.64 14.92
C GLN A 66 -17.50 39.30 14.16
N LEU A 67 -17.14 38.22 14.85
CA LEU A 67 -16.87 36.92 14.23
C LEU A 67 -18.00 35.91 14.42
N LYS A 68 -19.13 36.25 15.05
CA LYS A 68 -20.20 35.31 15.36
C LYS A 68 -20.79 34.56 14.15
N ALA A 69 -20.71 35.16 12.97
CA ALA A 69 -21.18 34.58 11.71
C ALA A 69 -20.04 34.45 10.69
N ASP A 70 -18.80 34.72 11.05
CA ASP A 70 -17.65 34.58 10.17
C ASP A 70 -17.22 33.10 10.05
N ILE A 71 -17.11 32.60 8.83
CA ILE A 71 -16.74 31.21 8.56
C ILE A 71 -15.38 30.83 9.14
N SER A 72 -14.45 31.77 9.26
CA SER A 72 -13.13 31.53 9.87
C SER A 72 -13.20 31.21 11.35
N ASN A 73 -14.30 31.58 12.01
CA ASN A 73 -14.56 31.37 13.43
C ASN A 73 -15.51 30.21 13.70
N LEU A 74 -15.95 29.48 12.66
CA LEU A 74 -16.93 28.40 12.79
C LEU A 74 -16.30 27.05 12.42
N MET A 75 -16.62 26.03 13.21
CA MET A 75 -16.24 24.64 12.98
C MET A 75 -17.46 23.75 12.94
N LEU A 76 -17.45 22.75 12.05
CA LEU A 76 -18.45 21.70 12.01
C LEU A 76 -18.01 20.55 12.92
N MET A 77 -18.83 20.20 13.91
CA MET A 77 -18.47 19.20 14.92
C MET A 77 -19.61 18.21 15.25
N CYS A 78 -19.24 17.00 15.69
CA CYS A 78 -20.18 16.10 16.34
C CYS A 78 -20.47 16.57 17.79
N ASP A 79 -21.56 16.05 18.38
CA ASP A 79 -21.99 16.42 19.75
C ASP A 79 -20.89 16.19 20.78
N VAL A 80 -20.21 15.04 20.71
CA VAL A 80 -19.13 14.68 21.65
C VAL A 80 -18.02 15.73 21.67
N HIS A 81 -17.52 16.11 20.49
CA HIS A 81 -16.41 17.05 20.41
C HIS A 81 -16.83 18.51 20.62
N HIS A 82 -18.07 18.87 20.25
CA HIS A 82 -18.61 20.17 20.60
C HIS A 82 -18.67 20.36 22.12
N ARG A 83 -19.22 19.38 22.85
CA ARG A 83 -19.24 19.42 24.33
C ARG A 83 -17.86 19.39 24.94
N LYS A 84 -16.92 18.66 24.32
CA LYS A 84 -15.54 18.60 24.81
C LYS A 84 -14.89 19.98 24.81
N ILE A 85 -14.97 20.71 23.70
CA ILE A 85 -14.30 22.01 23.55
C ILE A 85 -15.00 23.16 24.29
N ASP A 86 -16.31 23.07 24.51
CA ASP A 86 -17.09 24.18 25.08
C ASP A 86 -17.49 23.96 26.54
N VAL A 87 -17.39 22.74 27.07
CA VAL A 87 -17.85 22.42 28.44
C VAL A 87 -16.78 21.63 29.21
N ALA A 88 -16.31 20.50 28.68
CA ALA A 88 -15.50 19.57 29.46
C ALA A 88 -14.03 19.99 29.58
N ASP A 89 -13.46 20.65 28.56
CA ASP A 89 -12.03 20.97 28.51
C ASP A 89 -11.78 22.26 27.69
N VAL A 90 -12.32 23.36 28.16
CA VAL A 90 -12.19 24.66 27.47
C VAL A 90 -10.74 25.15 27.43
N ASP A 91 -10.02 25.00 28.53
CA ASP A 91 -8.62 25.46 28.68
C ASP A 91 -7.66 24.64 27.83
N GLY A 92 -7.92 23.33 27.65
CA GLY A 92 -7.17 22.45 26.75
C GLY A 92 -7.41 22.73 25.26
N HIS A 93 -8.39 23.58 24.92
CA HIS A 93 -8.77 23.92 23.55
C HIS A 93 -8.70 25.40 23.25
N PRO A 94 -7.52 26.04 23.33
CA PRO A 94 -7.36 27.46 23.02
C PRO A 94 -7.65 27.76 21.55
N VAL A 95 -7.91 29.06 21.27
CA VAL A 95 -8.28 29.55 19.91
C VAL A 95 -7.33 29.10 18.81
N ASN A 96 -6.01 29.18 19.07
CA ASN A 96 -4.99 28.80 18.11
C ASN A 96 -5.04 27.30 17.76
N LEU A 97 -5.31 26.44 18.74
CA LEU A 97 -5.44 24.99 18.52
C LEU A 97 -6.67 24.69 17.64
N LEU A 98 -7.83 25.26 17.97
CA LEU A 98 -9.06 25.05 17.20
C LEU A 98 -8.93 25.58 15.76
N ARG A 99 -8.30 26.74 15.56
CA ARG A 99 -8.00 27.23 14.21
C ARG A 99 -7.12 26.27 13.43
N SER A 100 -6.07 25.78 14.06
CA SER A 100 -5.15 24.82 13.44
C SER A 100 -5.85 23.48 13.09
N MET A 101 -6.75 22.98 13.93
CA MET A 101 -7.58 21.80 13.61
C MET A 101 -8.46 22.04 12.39
N LYS A 102 -9.15 23.19 12.35
CA LYS A 102 -9.99 23.60 11.22
C LYS A 102 -9.19 23.69 9.93
N GLU A 103 -8.06 24.40 9.95
CA GLU A 103 -7.20 24.60 8.78
C GLU A 103 -6.64 23.27 8.24
N ARG A 104 -6.11 22.41 9.12
CA ARG A 104 -5.62 21.08 8.71
C ARG A 104 -6.72 20.23 8.07
N HIS A 105 -7.93 20.26 8.64
CA HIS A 105 -9.04 19.51 8.08
C HIS A 105 -9.45 20.03 6.70
N GLU A 106 -9.64 21.36 6.55
CA GLU A 106 -10.03 21.98 5.28
C GLU A 106 -8.96 21.80 4.20
N GLN A 107 -7.68 21.95 4.54
CA GLN A 107 -6.57 21.68 3.62
C GLN A 107 -6.54 20.22 3.16
N ARG A 108 -6.80 19.28 4.06
CA ARG A 108 -6.90 17.87 3.70
C ARG A 108 -8.07 17.61 2.73
N ILE A 109 -9.25 18.18 2.98
CA ILE A 109 -10.40 18.02 2.09
C ILE A 109 -10.09 18.61 0.71
N GLU A 110 -9.53 19.81 0.65
CA GLU A 110 -9.12 20.44 -0.60
C GLU A 110 -8.14 19.56 -1.39
N LEU A 111 -7.10 19.07 -0.72
CA LEU A 111 -6.09 18.20 -1.34
C LEU A 111 -6.70 16.92 -1.93
N VAL A 112 -7.57 16.24 -1.15
CA VAL A 112 -8.15 14.96 -1.57
C VAL A 112 -9.19 15.14 -2.67
N THR A 113 -9.98 16.20 -2.63
CA THR A 113 -11.04 16.47 -3.62
C THR A 113 -10.52 17.13 -4.90
N ALA A 114 -9.31 17.68 -4.88
CA ALA A 114 -8.64 18.20 -6.08
C ALA A 114 -8.08 17.10 -7.01
N LEU A 115 -8.13 15.82 -6.58
CA LEU A 115 -7.66 14.70 -7.40
C LEU A 115 -8.59 14.49 -8.61
N GLY A 116 -8.03 14.64 -9.80
CA GLY A 116 -8.75 14.41 -11.05
C GLY A 116 -9.02 12.92 -11.35
N PRO A 117 -9.91 12.63 -12.32
CA PRO A 117 -10.21 11.25 -12.70
C PRO A 117 -9.02 10.47 -13.27
N ASP A 118 -7.98 11.15 -13.75
CA ASP A 118 -6.71 10.55 -14.17
C ASP A 118 -5.93 9.91 -13.01
N LYS A 119 -6.30 10.21 -11.76
CA LYS A 119 -5.71 9.64 -10.53
C LYS A 119 -6.44 8.41 -10.02
N GLN A 120 -7.47 7.96 -10.71
CA GLN A 120 -8.14 6.71 -10.38
C GLN A 120 -7.23 5.50 -10.56
N SER A 121 -7.40 4.50 -9.70
CA SER A 121 -6.64 3.25 -9.78
C SER A 121 -7.45 2.07 -9.26
N HIS A 122 -7.39 0.95 -9.96
CA HIS A 122 -8.00 -0.30 -9.49
C HIS A 122 -7.12 -0.94 -8.43
N VAL A 123 -7.69 -1.21 -7.26
CA VAL A 123 -6.99 -1.85 -6.16
C VAL A 123 -6.98 -3.35 -6.36
N VAL A 124 -5.79 -3.94 -6.44
CA VAL A 124 -5.58 -5.38 -6.49
C VAL A 124 -5.09 -5.84 -5.11
N LEU A 125 -5.84 -6.76 -4.49
CA LEU A 125 -5.45 -7.40 -3.24
C LEU A 125 -5.16 -8.88 -3.50
N TYR A 126 -3.94 -9.31 -3.21
CA TYR A 126 -3.55 -10.70 -3.29
C TYR A 126 -2.95 -11.19 -1.97
N GLY A 127 -3.60 -12.15 -1.33
CA GLY A 127 -3.13 -12.79 -0.11
C GLY A 127 -3.14 -14.31 -0.26
N ALA A 128 -2.08 -14.96 0.23
CA ALA A 128 -2.01 -16.40 0.41
C ALA A 128 -1.36 -16.71 1.76
N ASN A 129 -1.61 -17.90 2.31
CA ASN A 129 -1.07 -18.28 3.62
C ASN A 129 0.46 -18.35 3.58
N ILE A 130 1.09 -17.78 4.60
CA ILE A 130 2.53 -17.88 4.87
C ILE A 130 2.68 -18.71 6.15
N GLY A 131 3.05 -19.96 6.04
CA GLY A 131 2.96 -20.92 7.14
C GLY A 131 1.51 -21.03 7.64
N ALA A 132 1.31 -20.82 8.95
CA ALA A 132 -0.01 -20.83 9.59
C ALA A 132 -0.72 -19.46 9.63
N HIS A 133 -0.12 -18.42 9.01
CA HIS A 133 -0.64 -17.06 9.08
C HIS A 133 -1.41 -16.69 7.81
N THR A 134 -2.60 -16.11 8.02
CA THR A 134 -3.39 -15.50 6.94
C THR A 134 -2.94 -14.08 6.65
N ALA A 135 -3.11 -13.63 5.40
CA ALA A 135 -2.73 -12.29 4.97
C ALA A 135 -3.84 -11.26 5.31
N PRO A 136 -3.63 -10.34 6.28
CA PRO A 136 -4.64 -9.35 6.66
C PRO A 136 -4.65 -8.17 5.69
N LEU A 137 -5.27 -8.32 4.52
CA LEU A 137 -5.44 -7.28 3.52
C LEU A 137 -6.74 -6.50 3.72
N SER A 138 -6.69 -5.17 3.60
CA SER A 138 -7.82 -4.28 3.80
C SER A 138 -7.86 -3.21 2.72
N LEU A 139 -9.01 -3.07 2.05
CA LEU A 139 -9.24 -1.99 1.08
C LEU A 139 -9.07 -0.60 1.71
N MET A 140 -9.53 -0.42 2.95
CA MET A 140 -9.39 0.87 3.66
C MET A 140 -7.93 1.27 3.84
N LYS A 141 -7.06 0.33 4.28
CA LYS A 141 -5.63 0.58 4.44
C LYS A 141 -4.95 0.81 3.09
N ALA A 142 -5.34 0.05 2.07
CA ALA A 142 -4.84 0.24 0.70
C ALA A 142 -5.21 1.62 0.16
N ALA A 143 -6.47 2.04 0.28
CA ALA A 143 -6.94 3.35 -0.13
C ALA A 143 -6.19 4.50 0.57
N GLN A 144 -5.95 4.36 1.88
CA GLN A 144 -5.16 5.34 2.64
C GLN A 144 -3.71 5.46 2.15
N ALA A 145 -3.12 4.35 1.72
CA ALA A 145 -1.75 4.34 1.21
C ALA A 145 -1.60 4.95 -0.19
N MET A 146 -2.68 4.93 -0.98
CA MET A 146 -2.70 5.51 -2.32
C MET A 146 -2.78 7.04 -2.31
N LEU A 147 -3.39 7.62 -1.27
CA LEU A 147 -3.55 9.06 -1.13
C LEU A 147 -2.22 9.74 -0.80
N PRO A 148 -1.97 10.96 -1.29
CA PRO A 148 -2.82 11.79 -2.16
C PRO A 148 -2.61 11.56 -3.66
N GLU A 149 -1.71 10.69 -4.10
CA GLU A 149 -1.35 10.58 -5.52
C GLU A 149 -2.43 9.89 -6.35
N ARG A 150 -3.16 8.95 -5.75
CA ARG A 150 -4.24 8.21 -6.40
C ARG A 150 -5.37 7.89 -5.42
N TYR A 151 -6.52 7.47 -5.95
CA TYR A 151 -7.65 6.98 -5.18
C TYR A 151 -8.32 5.78 -5.86
N PRO A 152 -9.00 4.89 -5.10
CA PRO A 152 -9.69 3.74 -5.66
C PRO A 152 -10.81 4.14 -6.63
N VAL A 153 -10.88 3.47 -7.78
CA VAL A 153 -11.99 3.62 -8.74
C VAL A 153 -13.29 3.09 -8.14
N ASP A 154 -13.21 2.01 -7.37
CA ASP A 154 -14.36 1.24 -6.91
C ASP A 154 -14.28 1.01 -5.40
N SER A 155 -15.43 0.84 -4.78
CA SER A 155 -15.57 0.43 -3.38
C SER A 155 -15.23 -1.05 -3.14
N ARG A 156 -14.98 -1.83 -4.21
CA ARG A 156 -14.60 -3.23 -4.16
C ARG A 156 -13.24 -3.45 -4.81
N PRO A 157 -12.28 -4.07 -4.13
CA PRO A 157 -11.00 -4.41 -4.73
C PRO A 157 -11.11 -5.62 -5.66
N ILE A 158 -10.18 -5.75 -6.57
CA ILE A 158 -9.95 -7.00 -7.31
C ILE A 158 -9.23 -7.95 -6.35
N ALA A 159 -9.97 -8.90 -5.75
CA ALA A 159 -9.42 -9.86 -4.80
C ALA A 159 -8.99 -11.15 -5.51
N LEU A 160 -7.69 -11.45 -5.52
CA LEU A 160 -7.11 -12.57 -6.26
C LEU A 160 -6.79 -13.80 -5.39
N GLY A 161 -6.69 -13.64 -4.07
CA GLY A 161 -6.37 -14.73 -3.15
C GLY A 161 -7.52 -15.71 -2.93
N MET A 162 -7.22 -16.91 -2.46
CA MET A 162 -8.22 -17.86 -1.98
C MET A 162 -8.81 -17.37 -0.65
N VAL A 163 -10.13 -17.51 -0.52
CA VAL A 163 -10.82 -17.17 0.74
C VAL A 163 -10.88 -18.43 1.60
N ASN A 164 -10.50 -18.30 2.87
CA ASN A 164 -10.53 -19.37 3.87
C ASN A 164 -9.76 -20.65 3.45
N SER A 165 -8.64 -20.52 2.74
CA SER A 165 -7.77 -21.64 2.41
C SER A 165 -7.16 -22.24 3.68
N SER A 166 -7.27 -23.53 3.85
CA SER A 166 -6.57 -24.29 4.91
C SER A 166 -5.18 -24.78 4.49
N LEU A 167 -4.83 -24.63 3.21
CA LEU A 167 -3.53 -25.05 2.69
C LEU A 167 -2.41 -24.18 3.23
N GLN A 168 -1.28 -24.78 3.53
CA GLN A 168 -0.07 -24.11 4.00
C GLN A 168 1.10 -24.41 3.04
N ASP A 169 2.10 -23.52 3.01
CA ASP A 169 3.26 -23.60 2.11
C ASP A 169 4.09 -24.90 2.24
N ARG A 170 3.90 -25.62 3.34
CA ARG A 170 4.47 -26.96 3.57
C ARG A 170 3.68 -28.12 2.93
N ASP A 171 2.44 -27.86 2.51
CA ASP A 171 1.58 -28.91 1.93
C ASP A 171 1.97 -29.16 0.47
N GLY A 172 2.12 -30.41 0.07
CA GLY A 172 2.60 -30.76 -1.27
C GLY A 172 1.76 -30.23 -2.43
N THR A 173 0.46 -29.95 -2.19
CA THR A 173 -0.47 -29.43 -3.20
C THR A 173 -0.59 -27.91 -3.18
N TYR A 174 -0.02 -27.24 -2.18
CA TYR A 174 -0.18 -25.80 -1.95
C TYR A 174 0.21 -24.95 -3.18
N TRP A 175 1.42 -25.12 -3.67
CA TRP A 175 1.97 -24.33 -4.76
C TRP A 175 1.14 -24.47 -6.05
N GLN A 176 0.74 -25.68 -6.38
CA GLN A 176 -0.07 -25.94 -7.57
C GLN A 176 -1.47 -25.34 -7.44
N ALA A 177 -2.12 -25.52 -6.28
CA ALA A 177 -3.46 -25.00 -6.03
C ALA A 177 -3.49 -23.47 -6.08
N GLU A 178 -2.58 -22.79 -5.34
CA GLU A 178 -2.48 -21.33 -5.30
C GLU A 178 -2.12 -20.75 -6.68
N ALA A 179 -1.15 -21.33 -7.37
CA ALA A 179 -0.75 -20.87 -8.71
C ALA A 179 -1.89 -21.01 -9.72
N THR A 180 -2.62 -22.13 -9.71
CA THR A 180 -3.76 -22.37 -10.60
C THR A 180 -4.88 -21.36 -10.33
N GLN A 181 -5.20 -21.15 -9.06
CA GLN A 181 -6.23 -20.19 -8.65
C GLN A 181 -5.85 -18.76 -9.02
N LEU A 182 -4.61 -18.36 -8.78
CA LEU A 182 -4.12 -17.04 -9.13
C LEU A 182 -4.19 -16.77 -10.63
N ARG A 183 -3.74 -17.74 -11.47
CA ARG A 183 -3.82 -17.66 -12.94
C ARG A 183 -5.27 -17.51 -13.39
N SER A 184 -6.19 -18.32 -12.86
CA SER A 184 -7.61 -18.26 -13.17
C SER A 184 -8.21 -16.91 -12.81
N ARG A 185 -7.96 -16.40 -11.60
CA ARG A 185 -8.52 -15.12 -11.15
C ARG A 185 -7.99 -13.93 -11.94
N VAL A 186 -6.70 -13.88 -12.25
CA VAL A 186 -6.13 -12.85 -13.11
C VAL A 186 -6.75 -12.89 -14.50
N SER A 187 -6.92 -14.09 -15.08
CA SER A 187 -7.54 -14.27 -16.39
C SER A 187 -9.01 -13.81 -16.42
N LEU A 188 -9.75 -14.02 -15.33
CA LEU A 188 -11.19 -13.70 -15.27
C LEU A 188 -11.46 -12.27 -14.82
N GLN A 189 -10.66 -11.71 -13.92
CA GLN A 189 -10.98 -10.44 -13.27
C GLN A 189 -10.12 -9.26 -13.72
N VAL A 190 -8.89 -9.51 -14.22
CA VAL A 190 -7.95 -8.44 -14.60
C VAL A 190 -7.85 -8.31 -16.11
N LYS A 191 -7.50 -9.40 -16.81
CA LYS A 191 -7.24 -9.36 -18.26
C LYS A 191 -8.40 -8.82 -19.10
N PRO A 192 -9.69 -9.19 -18.88
CA PRO A 192 -10.79 -8.65 -19.64
C PRO A 192 -10.95 -7.14 -19.48
N ARG A 193 -10.80 -6.64 -18.25
CA ARG A 193 -10.91 -5.21 -17.96
C ARG A 193 -9.77 -4.40 -18.58
N LEU A 194 -8.55 -4.95 -18.61
CA LEU A 194 -7.42 -4.34 -19.33
C LEU A 194 -7.69 -4.30 -20.84
N ALA A 195 -8.17 -5.40 -21.42
CA ALA A 195 -8.47 -5.48 -22.85
C ALA A 195 -9.61 -4.54 -23.28
N GLN A 196 -10.58 -4.27 -22.40
CA GLN A 196 -11.69 -3.34 -22.63
C GLN A 196 -11.32 -1.87 -22.35
N GLY A 197 -10.10 -1.61 -21.85
CA GLY A 197 -9.66 -0.26 -21.49
C GLY A 197 -10.32 0.30 -20.22
N GLU A 198 -10.96 -0.55 -19.41
CA GLU A 198 -11.55 -0.13 -18.13
C GLU A 198 -10.47 0.14 -17.07
N VAL A 199 -9.35 -0.58 -17.14
CA VAL A 199 -8.23 -0.45 -16.21
C VAL A 199 -7.12 0.37 -16.85
N HIS A 200 -6.90 1.58 -16.35
CA HIS A 200 -5.80 2.45 -16.75
C HIS A 200 -4.61 2.38 -15.80
N HIS A 201 -4.84 2.02 -14.55
CA HIS A 201 -3.79 1.90 -13.54
C HIS A 201 -4.18 0.86 -12.47
N LEU A 202 -3.19 0.11 -11.98
CA LEU A 202 -3.34 -0.85 -10.89
C LEU A 202 -2.55 -0.40 -9.67
N SER A 203 -3.15 -0.44 -8.49
CA SER A 203 -2.47 -0.34 -7.20
C SER A 203 -2.47 -1.72 -6.55
N VAL A 204 -1.29 -2.34 -6.48
CA VAL A 204 -1.13 -3.75 -6.11
C VAL A 204 -0.63 -3.88 -4.68
N PHE A 205 -1.38 -4.61 -3.86
CA PHE A 205 -1.07 -4.92 -2.46
C PHE A 205 -1.01 -6.44 -2.31
N GLY A 206 0.19 -6.98 -2.16
CA GLY A 206 0.45 -8.42 -2.07
C GLY A 206 1.02 -8.82 -0.72
N LEU A 207 0.49 -9.89 -0.11
CA LEU A 207 1.06 -10.54 1.06
C LEU A 207 0.91 -12.04 0.93
N ALA A 208 1.95 -12.69 0.40
CA ALA A 208 2.00 -14.11 0.08
C ALA A 208 3.45 -14.59 0.06
N PRO A 209 3.73 -15.90 0.00
CA PRO A 209 5.06 -16.42 -0.29
C PRO A 209 5.64 -15.84 -1.59
N GLN A 210 6.95 -15.59 -1.59
CA GLN A 210 7.61 -14.86 -2.67
C GLN A 210 7.43 -15.48 -4.07
N PRO A 211 7.48 -16.80 -4.26
CA PRO A 211 7.22 -17.39 -5.57
C PRO A 211 5.84 -17.03 -6.15
N LEU A 212 4.80 -17.00 -5.30
CA LEU A 212 3.45 -16.60 -5.72
C LEU A 212 3.34 -15.10 -6.03
N LEU A 213 4.08 -14.25 -5.32
CA LEU A 213 4.17 -12.82 -5.63
C LEU A 213 4.90 -12.58 -6.96
N MET A 214 5.93 -13.35 -7.26
CA MET A 214 6.61 -13.32 -8.56
C MET A 214 5.65 -13.77 -9.68
N LEU A 215 4.87 -14.84 -9.45
CA LEU A 215 3.83 -15.26 -10.39
C LEU A 215 2.77 -14.17 -10.59
N LEU A 216 2.32 -13.50 -9.53
CA LEU A 216 1.40 -12.36 -9.64
C LEU A 216 1.99 -11.29 -10.54
N GLY A 217 3.23 -10.89 -10.29
CA GLY A 217 3.92 -9.90 -11.11
C GLY A 217 4.00 -10.30 -12.58
N TYR A 218 4.40 -11.52 -12.86
CA TYR A 218 4.46 -12.09 -14.22
C TYR A 218 3.10 -12.06 -14.93
N LEU A 219 2.02 -12.39 -14.23
CA LEU A 219 0.67 -12.40 -14.79
C LEU A 219 0.11 -10.99 -15.05
N LEU A 220 0.50 -10.00 -14.25
CA LEU A 220 0.14 -8.59 -14.45
C LEU A 220 0.98 -7.92 -15.53
N CYS A 221 2.20 -8.41 -15.79
CA CYS A 221 3.22 -7.92 -16.71
C CYS A 221 3.52 -6.41 -16.59
N ASP A 222 4.34 -5.88 -17.46
CA ASP A 222 4.72 -4.45 -17.48
C ASP A 222 3.84 -3.59 -18.40
N ILE A 223 2.98 -4.22 -19.22
CA ILE A 223 2.11 -3.53 -20.18
C ILE A 223 1.10 -2.60 -19.47
N SER A 224 0.59 -3.01 -18.30
CA SER A 224 -0.32 -2.16 -17.53
C SER A 224 0.46 -1.24 -16.59
N ALA A 225 0.09 0.04 -16.58
CA ALA A 225 0.60 0.96 -15.56
C ALA A 225 0.18 0.47 -14.17
N ALA A 226 1.17 0.21 -13.30
CA ALA A 226 0.88 -0.26 -11.95
C ALA A 226 1.93 0.25 -10.96
N GLU A 227 1.44 0.47 -9.74
CA GLU A 227 2.27 0.69 -8.56
C GLU A 227 2.11 -0.49 -7.60
N VAL A 228 3.23 -1.07 -7.18
CA VAL A 228 3.25 -2.15 -6.19
C VAL A 228 3.63 -1.56 -4.84
N PHE A 229 2.76 -1.74 -3.86
CA PHE A 229 2.96 -1.19 -2.53
C PHE A 229 3.68 -2.18 -1.60
N GLN A 230 4.51 -1.63 -0.69
CA GLN A 230 5.22 -2.39 0.32
C GLN A 230 4.52 -2.31 1.67
N LEU A 231 4.28 -3.48 2.30
CA LEU A 231 3.87 -3.51 3.69
C LEU A 231 5.10 -3.29 4.58
N HIS A 232 5.16 -2.14 5.24
CA HIS A 232 6.17 -1.85 6.26
C HIS A 232 5.84 -2.55 7.58
N ARG A 233 6.86 -2.82 8.39
CA ARG A 233 6.68 -3.44 9.70
C ARG A 233 6.57 -2.42 10.82
N GLU A 234 7.33 -1.32 10.71
CA GLU A 234 7.36 -0.26 11.71
C GLU A 234 7.35 1.13 11.06
N PRO A 235 6.23 1.85 11.25
CA PRO A 235 4.92 1.36 11.69
C PRO A 235 4.28 0.41 10.65
N PRO A 236 3.36 -0.51 11.04
CA PRO A 236 2.65 -1.38 10.11
C PRO A 236 1.74 -0.59 9.19
N ASP A 237 2.22 -0.27 8.00
CA ASP A 237 1.55 0.60 7.03
C ASP A 237 1.99 0.27 5.60
N TRP A 238 1.17 0.64 4.61
CA TRP A 238 1.47 0.54 3.19
C TRP A 238 1.97 1.85 2.58
N ARG A 239 1.94 2.95 3.32
CA ARG A 239 2.40 4.25 2.84
C ARG A 239 3.91 4.26 2.71
N TRP A 240 4.39 4.76 1.58
CA TRP A 240 5.80 4.95 1.35
C TRP A 240 6.42 5.89 2.39
N GLN A 241 7.66 5.59 2.76
CA GLN A 241 8.45 6.34 3.74
C GLN A 241 9.62 7.06 3.05
N PRO A 242 10.25 8.04 3.71
CA PRO A 242 11.46 8.66 3.20
C PRO A 242 12.56 7.64 2.94
N GLU A 243 13.30 7.83 1.84
CA GLU A 243 14.42 6.97 1.50
C GLU A 243 15.59 7.19 2.45
N PRO A 244 16.24 6.12 2.96
CA PRO A 244 17.49 6.24 3.69
C PRO A 244 18.61 6.78 2.79
N ASN A 245 19.47 7.67 3.35
CA ASN A 245 20.61 8.21 2.62
C ASN A 245 21.63 7.12 2.26
N GLY A 246 22.24 7.25 1.09
CA GLY A 246 23.35 6.37 0.67
C GLY A 246 22.94 4.94 0.29
N PHE A 247 21.65 4.66 0.09
CA PHE A 247 21.18 3.33 -0.27
C PHE A 247 21.61 2.92 -1.70
N ALA A 248 22.19 1.71 -1.83
CA ALA A 248 22.53 1.11 -3.12
C ALA A 248 22.38 -0.42 -3.08
N TYR A 249 21.91 -1.00 -4.19
CA TYR A 249 21.99 -2.44 -4.42
C TYR A 249 23.39 -2.84 -4.87
N GLN A 250 23.89 -3.95 -4.34
CA GLN A 250 25.15 -4.57 -4.70
C GLN A 250 24.88 -5.79 -5.59
N ILE A 251 25.67 -5.96 -6.63
CA ILE A 251 25.62 -7.12 -7.53
C ILE A 251 26.97 -7.81 -7.45
N VAL A 252 26.93 -9.13 -7.25
CA VAL A 252 28.09 -10.01 -7.28
C VAL A 252 27.84 -11.04 -8.39
N GLU A 253 28.77 -11.10 -9.33
CA GLU A 253 28.75 -12.04 -10.45
C GLU A 253 29.65 -13.26 -10.13
N PRO A 254 29.35 -14.46 -10.64
CA PRO A 254 30.18 -15.62 -10.42
C PRO A 254 31.53 -15.46 -11.13
N VAL A 255 32.56 -16.12 -10.58
CA VAL A 255 33.91 -16.15 -11.17
C VAL A 255 33.91 -16.95 -12.48
N THR A 256 33.11 -18.03 -12.56
CA THR A 256 32.93 -18.85 -13.75
C THR A 256 31.45 -19.05 -14.03
N THR A 257 31.11 -19.26 -15.29
CA THR A 257 29.74 -19.47 -15.75
C THR A 257 29.49 -20.90 -16.26
N ASP A 258 30.31 -21.87 -15.80
CA ASP A 258 30.25 -23.25 -16.26
C ASP A 258 29.08 -24.05 -15.64
N GLY A 259 28.59 -23.59 -14.48
CA GLY A 259 27.47 -24.20 -13.78
C GLY A 259 26.11 -23.64 -14.20
N ALA A 260 25.03 -24.32 -13.80
CA ALA A 260 23.68 -23.83 -13.99
C ALA A 260 23.49 -22.43 -13.32
N PRO A 261 22.85 -21.46 -13.98
CA PRO A 261 22.69 -20.13 -13.40
C PRO A 261 21.75 -20.11 -12.20
N ALA A 262 22.22 -19.55 -11.10
CA ALA A 262 21.43 -19.33 -9.89
C ALA A 262 21.40 -17.84 -9.55
N LEU A 263 20.21 -17.24 -9.52
CA LEU A 263 20.00 -15.86 -9.11
C LEU A 263 19.52 -15.82 -7.66
N VAL A 264 20.33 -15.20 -6.81
CA VAL A 264 20.09 -15.07 -5.38
C VAL A 264 19.74 -13.62 -5.05
N PHE A 265 18.56 -13.39 -4.52
CA PHE A 265 18.19 -12.12 -3.91
C PHE A 265 18.40 -12.18 -2.40
N ALA A 266 19.48 -11.62 -1.91
CA ALA A 266 19.82 -11.56 -0.49
C ALA A 266 19.53 -10.16 0.06
N LEU A 267 18.25 -9.73 0.01
CA LEU A 267 17.81 -8.38 0.35
C LEU A 267 17.15 -8.31 1.73
N SER A 268 16.29 -9.27 2.05
CA SER A 268 15.62 -9.36 3.36
C SER A 268 16.39 -10.22 4.37
N ALA A 269 17.20 -11.12 3.89
CA ALA A 269 18.05 -12.01 4.69
C ALA A 269 19.29 -12.42 3.89
N THR A 270 20.34 -12.85 4.59
CA THR A 270 21.52 -13.44 3.97
C THR A 270 21.23 -14.86 3.50
N ILE A 271 21.65 -15.19 2.28
CA ILE A 271 21.63 -16.56 1.75
C ILE A 271 23.07 -17.00 1.49
N ASN A 272 23.52 -18.05 2.19
CA ASN A 272 24.83 -18.63 1.99
C ASN A 272 24.87 -19.51 0.74
N ASP A 273 25.98 -19.52 0.06
CA ASP A 273 26.13 -20.21 -1.23
C ASP A 273 25.99 -21.73 -1.08
N GLU A 274 26.41 -22.32 0.06
CA GLU A 274 26.22 -23.73 0.37
C GLU A 274 24.74 -24.16 0.33
N ARG A 275 23.83 -23.27 0.75
CA ARG A 275 22.39 -23.55 0.69
C ARG A 275 21.85 -23.55 -0.75
N VAL A 276 22.48 -22.81 -1.64
CA VAL A 276 22.16 -22.85 -3.08
C VAL A 276 22.73 -24.12 -3.69
N HIS A 277 24.00 -24.42 -3.40
CA HIS A 277 24.68 -25.61 -3.89
C HIS A 277 24.06 -26.93 -3.40
N SER A 278 23.42 -26.95 -2.23
CA SER A 278 22.68 -28.13 -1.75
C SER A 278 21.47 -28.48 -2.63
N VAL A 279 20.94 -27.51 -3.39
CA VAL A 279 19.77 -27.68 -4.28
C VAL A 279 20.21 -27.72 -5.75
N VAL A 280 21.18 -26.90 -6.14
CA VAL A 280 21.76 -26.83 -7.48
C VAL A 280 23.28 -26.96 -7.36
N PRO A 281 23.79 -28.20 -7.34
CA PRO A 281 25.23 -28.47 -7.19
C PRO A 281 26.05 -27.78 -8.29
N GLY A 282 27.12 -27.07 -7.90
CA GLY A 282 28.02 -26.42 -8.84
C GLY A 282 27.42 -25.20 -9.57
N ALA A 283 26.34 -24.62 -9.06
CA ALA A 283 25.68 -23.47 -9.70
C ALA A 283 26.62 -22.26 -9.84
N SER A 284 26.51 -21.54 -10.94
CA SER A 284 27.08 -20.20 -11.13
C SER A 284 26.18 -19.16 -10.47
N ILE A 285 26.60 -18.64 -9.29
CA ILE A 285 25.74 -17.82 -8.42
C ILE A 285 25.87 -16.35 -8.76
N TRP A 286 24.77 -15.76 -9.25
CA TRP A 286 24.57 -14.33 -9.43
C TRP A 286 23.82 -13.80 -8.22
N LYS A 287 24.34 -12.81 -7.52
CA LYS A 287 23.74 -12.34 -6.26
C LYS A 287 23.42 -10.85 -6.32
N MET A 288 22.21 -10.50 -5.96
CA MET A 288 21.82 -9.11 -5.65
C MET A 288 21.60 -8.99 -4.15
N SER A 289 22.30 -8.05 -3.52
CA SER A 289 22.26 -7.84 -2.08
C SER A 289 22.24 -6.35 -1.72
N ILE A 290 22.19 -6.07 -0.41
CA ILE A 290 22.39 -4.75 0.19
C ILE A 290 23.37 -4.90 1.37
N PRO A 291 24.03 -3.82 1.82
CA PRO A 291 25.04 -3.92 2.90
C PRO A 291 24.51 -4.54 4.18
N THR A 292 23.24 -4.26 4.53
CA THR A 292 22.59 -4.80 5.73
C THR A 292 21.21 -5.34 5.35
N PRO A 293 21.12 -6.64 4.99
CA PRO A 293 19.83 -7.26 4.65
C PRO A 293 18.84 -7.17 5.82
N SER A 294 17.64 -6.69 5.53
CA SER A 294 16.57 -6.61 6.53
C SER A 294 15.19 -6.66 5.87
N ASN A 295 14.21 -7.19 6.61
CA ASN A 295 12.84 -7.34 6.09
C ASN A 295 12.13 -6.00 5.85
N ASP A 296 12.64 -4.89 6.34
CA ASP A 296 12.00 -3.57 6.30
C ASP A 296 12.89 -2.47 5.66
N PHE A 297 13.88 -2.87 4.85
CA PHE A 297 14.78 -1.92 4.20
C PHE A 297 14.12 -1.10 3.09
N LEU A 298 13.11 -1.67 2.42
CA LEU A 298 12.42 -1.02 1.31
C LEU A 298 11.45 0.04 1.85
N LYS A 299 11.82 1.31 1.74
CA LYS A 299 11.08 2.45 2.26
C LYS A 299 10.43 3.30 1.17
N SER A 300 11.03 3.37 -0.02
CA SER A 300 10.66 4.34 -1.04
C SER A 300 10.40 3.73 -2.43
N ARG A 301 9.56 4.42 -3.21
CA ARG A 301 9.35 4.13 -4.64
C ARG A 301 10.65 4.17 -5.44
N SER A 302 11.56 5.05 -5.06
CA SER A 302 12.87 5.21 -5.72
C SER A 302 13.73 3.96 -5.56
N GLN A 303 13.75 3.35 -4.36
CA GLN A 303 14.44 2.07 -4.14
C GLN A 303 13.82 0.96 -5.01
N ALA A 304 12.48 0.86 -5.08
CA ALA A 304 11.80 -0.14 -5.92
C ALA A 304 12.11 0.08 -7.42
N ARG A 305 12.14 1.32 -7.90
CA ARG A 305 12.53 1.63 -9.28
C ARG A 305 13.96 1.17 -9.58
N ARG A 306 14.93 1.53 -8.73
CA ARG A 306 16.32 1.08 -8.88
C ARG A 306 16.48 -0.43 -8.83
N PHE A 307 15.65 -1.11 -8.03
CA PHE A 307 15.61 -2.57 -8.05
C PHE A 307 15.24 -3.10 -9.44
N ARG A 308 14.13 -2.63 -10.02
CA ARG A 308 13.68 -3.08 -11.35
C ARG A 308 14.75 -2.85 -12.42
N GLU A 309 15.37 -1.68 -12.43
CA GLU A 309 16.46 -1.34 -13.36
C GLU A 309 17.66 -2.30 -13.21
N LYS A 310 18.10 -2.54 -11.96
CA LYS A 310 19.23 -3.42 -11.69
C LYS A 310 18.91 -4.90 -11.94
N ALA A 311 17.71 -5.35 -11.57
CA ALA A 311 17.27 -6.72 -11.80
C ALA A 311 17.12 -7.00 -13.32
N ARG A 312 16.60 -6.06 -14.11
CA ARG A 312 16.53 -6.20 -15.57
C ARG A 312 17.93 -6.36 -16.18
N LEU A 313 18.87 -5.47 -15.85
CA LEU A 313 20.24 -5.57 -16.31
C LEU A 313 20.91 -6.89 -15.91
N LEU A 314 20.59 -7.40 -14.72
CA LEU A 314 21.15 -8.67 -14.22
C LEU A 314 20.61 -9.86 -15.02
N LEU A 315 19.30 -9.88 -15.33
CA LEU A 315 18.71 -10.92 -16.19
C LEU A 315 19.33 -10.95 -17.58
N ASP A 316 19.56 -9.78 -18.19
CA ASP A 316 20.21 -9.67 -19.50
C ASP A 316 21.67 -10.20 -19.47
N ARG A 317 22.43 -9.88 -18.42
CA ARG A 317 23.80 -10.39 -18.22
C ARG A 317 23.83 -11.90 -18.01
N ILE A 318 22.92 -12.45 -17.18
CA ILE A 318 22.81 -13.90 -16.96
C ILE A 318 22.53 -14.60 -18.28
N LYS A 319 21.56 -14.12 -19.06
CA LYS A 319 21.22 -14.72 -20.36
C LYS A 319 22.41 -14.67 -21.33
N ALA A 320 23.11 -13.53 -21.39
CA ALA A 320 24.27 -13.37 -22.26
C ALA A 320 25.43 -14.34 -21.88
N ALA A 321 25.62 -14.60 -20.59
CA ALA A 321 26.68 -15.48 -20.09
C ALA A 321 26.33 -16.96 -20.19
N GLN A 322 25.04 -17.33 -20.03
CA GLN A 322 24.59 -18.72 -19.86
C GLN A 322 23.91 -19.30 -21.12
N GLY A 323 23.60 -18.44 -22.10
CA GLY A 323 22.90 -18.82 -23.32
C GLY A 323 21.38 -18.93 -23.12
N GLU A 324 20.66 -19.01 -24.26
CA GLU A 324 19.19 -18.90 -24.30
C GLU A 324 18.43 -20.13 -23.80
N GLN A 325 19.09 -21.28 -23.74
CA GLN A 325 18.45 -22.55 -23.34
C GLN A 325 18.63 -22.90 -21.87
N ALA A 326 19.38 -22.08 -21.12
CA ALA A 326 19.58 -22.32 -19.70
C ALA A 326 18.29 -22.12 -18.90
N THR A 327 18.16 -22.84 -17.80
CA THR A 327 17.10 -22.62 -16.82
C THR A 327 17.69 -21.81 -15.67
N LEU A 328 17.13 -20.65 -15.37
CA LEU A 328 17.54 -19.81 -14.26
C LEU A 328 16.89 -20.27 -12.95
N HIS A 329 17.71 -20.63 -11.98
CA HIS A 329 17.28 -21.01 -10.64
C HIS A 329 17.22 -19.76 -9.74
N VAL A 330 16.04 -19.43 -9.20
CA VAL A 330 15.82 -18.18 -8.45
C VAL A 330 15.58 -18.49 -6.97
N PHE A 331 16.40 -17.88 -6.10
CA PHE A 331 16.37 -18.03 -4.65
C PHE A 331 16.05 -16.67 -4.02
N PRO A 332 14.78 -16.36 -3.73
CA PRO A 332 14.38 -15.05 -3.26
C PRO A 332 14.44 -14.94 -1.73
N ALA A 333 15.03 -13.83 -1.25
CA ALA A 333 14.84 -13.28 0.08
C ALA A 333 14.71 -11.76 -0.05
N MET A 334 13.49 -11.29 -0.37
CA MET A 334 13.24 -9.88 -0.69
C MET A 334 11.89 -9.40 -0.14
N PRO A 335 11.66 -8.09 -0.01
CA PRO A 335 10.35 -7.52 0.32
C PRO A 335 9.26 -7.92 -0.68
N VAL A 336 8.01 -7.99 -0.19
CA VAL A 336 6.86 -8.44 -0.99
C VAL A 336 6.66 -7.61 -2.27
N ALA A 337 6.84 -6.30 -2.20
CA ALA A 337 6.72 -5.45 -3.38
C ALA A 337 7.77 -5.77 -4.44
N LEU A 338 9.01 -6.05 -4.04
CA LEU A 338 10.08 -6.37 -4.98
C LEU A 338 9.89 -7.75 -5.63
N ALA A 339 9.27 -8.71 -4.93
CA ALA A 339 8.92 -10.00 -5.51
C ALA A 339 7.88 -9.86 -6.64
N VAL A 340 6.86 -9.01 -6.44
CA VAL A 340 5.90 -8.68 -7.52
C VAL A 340 6.59 -7.90 -8.64
N ASP A 341 7.39 -6.89 -8.31
CA ASP A 341 8.12 -6.09 -9.30
C ASP A 341 9.08 -6.94 -10.13
N PHE A 342 9.76 -7.93 -9.52
CA PHE A 342 10.60 -8.88 -10.24
C PHE A 342 9.78 -9.67 -11.27
N GLY A 343 8.65 -10.21 -10.87
CA GLY A 343 7.76 -10.90 -11.81
C GLY A 343 7.30 -10.02 -12.97
N ARG A 344 7.03 -8.73 -12.71
CA ARG A 344 6.57 -7.79 -13.73
C ARG A 344 7.61 -7.44 -14.78
N ILE A 345 8.90 -7.47 -14.44
CA ILE A 345 9.97 -7.17 -15.40
C ILE A 345 10.39 -8.36 -16.26
N ILE A 346 9.86 -9.57 -15.97
CA ILE A 346 10.13 -10.76 -16.81
C ILE A 346 9.43 -10.58 -18.14
N MET A 347 10.19 -10.73 -19.23
CA MET A 347 9.70 -10.64 -20.60
C MET A 347 9.45 -12.04 -21.14
N PRO A 348 8.17 -12.44 -21.34
CA PRO A 348 7.85 -13.73 -21.95
C PRO A 348 8.56 -13.90 -23.29
N ASN A 349 9.08 -15.09 -23.57
CA ASN A 349 9.83 -15.44 -24.78
C ASN A 349 11.19 -14.73 -24.96
N ALA A 350 11.52 -13.75 -24.13
CA ALA A 350 12.83 -13.05 -24.19
C ALA A 350 13.75 -13.49 -23.06
N ASP A 351 13.24 -13.77 -21.88
CA ASP A 351 14.02 -14.20 -20.73
C ASP A 351 14.17 -15.73 -20.65
N LEU A 352 15.10 -16.18 -19.82
CA LEU A 352 15.29 -17.59 -19.51
C LEU A 352 14.08 -18.14 -18.75
N LYS A 353 13.75 -19.40 -18.96
CA LYS A 353 12.80 -20.11 -18.10
C LYS A 353 13.32 -20.10 -16.67
N MET A 354 12.45 -19.87 -15.71
CA MET A 354 12.84 -19.72 -14.31
C MET A 354 12.24 -20.83 -13.47
N ARG A 355 13.07 -21.40 -12.61
CA ARG A 355 12.67 -22.30 -11.54
C ARG A 355 12.82 -21.57 -10.22
N ILE A 356 11.70 -21.33 -9.51
CA ILE A 356 11.68 -20.52 -8.30
C ILE A 356 11.60 -21.43 -7.08
N TYR A 357 12.45 -21.12 -6.10
CA TYR A 357 12.55 -21.87 -4.85
C TYR A 357 12.00 -21.04 -3.70
N ASP A 358 11.50 -21.72 -2.68
CA ASP A 358 11.12 -21.09 -1.41
C ASP A 358 11.82 -21.77 -0.23
N GLN A 359 11.99 -21.01 0.86
CA GLN A 359 12.54 -21.54 2.10
C GLN A 359 11.52 -22.45 2.76
N ASN A 360 11.84 -23.73 2.88
CA ASN A 360 10.99 -24.70 3.56
C ASN A 360 11.68 -25.21 4.84
N GLN A 361 11.11 -24.86 6.00
CA GLN A 361 11.67 -25.30 7.28
C GLN A 361 11.59 -26.81 7.47
N SER A 362 10.57 -27.48 6.95
CA SER A 362 10.42 -28.93 7.08
C SER A 362 11.44 -29.71 6.24
N LEU A 363 11.94 -29.11 5.16
CA LEU A 363 13.00 -29.65 4.31
C LEU A 363 14.42 -29.19 4.78
N GLY A 364 14.49 -28.32 5.77
CA GLY A 364 15.75 -27.76 6.27
C GLY A 364 16.48 -26.84 5.27
N GLY A 365 15.84 -26.46 4.15
CA GLY A 365 16.48 -25.72 3.08
C GLY A 365 15.49 -25.11 2.07
N PHE A 366 15.98 -24.92 0.85
CA PHE A 366 15.14 -24.50 -0.26
C PHE A 366 14.44 -25.68 -0.95
N GLY A 367 13.12 -25.53 -1.16
CA GLY A 367 12.33 -26.46 -1.97
C GLY A 367 11.87 -25.79 -3.26
N HIS A 368 11.71 -26.56 -4.34
CA HIS A 368 11.09 -26.06 -5.57
C HIS A 368 9.63 -25.69 -5.31
N ALA A 369 9.25 -24.47 -5.68
CA ALA A 369 7.91 -23.94 -5.49
C ALA A 369 7.10 -23.91 -6.80
N LEU A 370 7.60 -23.22 -7.82
CA LEU A 370 6.95 -23.11 -9.12
C LEU A 370 7.94 -22.76 -10.24
N ASP A 371 7.50 -22.96 -11.47
CA ASP A 371 8.23 -22.53 -12.67
C ASP A 371 7.51 -21.35 -13.34
N LEU A 372 8.31 -20.40 -13.86
CA LEU A 372 7.86 -19.37 -14.79
C LEU A 372 8.42 -19.65 -16.19
N PRO A 373 7.59 -19.47 -17.24
CA PRO A 373 7.97 -19.77 -18.62
C PRO A 373 9.13 -18.94 -19.12
#